data_2d344336699dae7e1d1d7af4e5ddb01b
#
_entry.id   2d344336699dae7e1d1d7af4e5ddb01b
#
_cell.length_a   1.000
_cell.length_b   1.000
_cell.length_c   1.000
_cell.angle_alpha   90.00
_cell.angle_beta   90.00
_cell.angle_gamma   90.00
#
_symmetry.space_group_name_H-M   'P 1'
#
loop_
_entity.id
_entity.type
_entity.pdbx_description
1 polymer ?
#
loop_
_entity_poly.entity_id
_entity_poly.type
_entity_poly.pdbx_seq_one_letter_code
_entity_poly.pdbx_strand_id
1 'polypeptide(L)'
;MSDFPIYASRRVRTTPFTQRVEECGLSSYTVYNHMLLATSFASLEEDYSHLKEYVQIWDVAVERQVELKGPDAHKLVDLMSTRDLRKAAACLLYTSPSPRDTEV
;
A
#
# COMPACT_ATOMS: atom_id res chain seq x y z
N MET A 1 -17.97 -17.29 -8.67
CA MET A 1 -18.22 -15.83 -8.53
C MET A 1 -17.89 -15.46 -7.09
N SER A 2 -17.02 -14.50 -6.87
CA SER A 2 -16.74 -14.04 -5.52
C SER A 2 -17.96 -13.28 -4.97
N ASP A 3 -18.37 -13.59 -3.75
CA ASP A 3 -19.46 -12.90 -3.06
C ASP A 3 -19.08 -11.51 -2.54
N PHE A 4 -17.96 -10.96 -3.04
CA PHE A 4 -17.50 -9.65 -2.64
C PHE A 4 -18.35 -8.53 -3.28
N PRO A 5 -18.79 -7.53 -2.50
CA PRO A 5 -19.51 -6.37 -3.03
C PRO A 5 -18.62 -5.47 -3.91
N ILE A 6 -17.29 -5.60 -3.79
CA ILE A 6 -16.30 -4.89 -4.58
C ILE A 6 -15.44 -5.91 -5.34
N TYR A 7 -15.28 -5.72 -6.63
CA TYR A 7 -14.50 -6.62 -7.49
C TYR A 7 -13.72 -5.84 -8.56
N ALA A 8 -12.76 -6.52 -9.18
CA ALA A 8 -11.94 -5.94 -10.25
C ALA A 8 -12.80 -5.49 -11.44
N SER A 9 -12.51 -4.33 -11.99
CA SER A 9 -13.20 -3.74 -13.12
C SER A 9 -12.25 -2.80 -13.89
N ARG A 10 -12.75 -2.10 -14.90
CA ARG A 10 -11.94 -1.09 -15.61
C ARG A 10 -11.47 0.05 -14.70
N ARG A 11 -12.19 0.34 -13.61
CA ARG A 11 -11.87 1.42 -12.67
C ARG A 11 -11.16 0.93 -11.42
N VAL A 12 -11.32 -0.37 -11.10
CA VAL A 12 -10.72 -1.01 -9.92
C VAL A 12 -9.86 -2.16 -10.40
N ARG A 13 -8.58 -2.08 -10.15
CA ARG A 13 -7.58 -3.06 -10.58
C ARG A 13 -7.21 -4.02 -9.46
N THR A 14 -6.58 -5.10 -9.84
CA THR A 14 -5.94 -6.06 -8.92
C THR A 14 -4.45 -5.78 -8.81
N THR A 15 -3.83 -6.30 -7.74
CA THR A 15 -2.38 -6.42 -7.62
C THR A 15 -1.91 -7.76 -8.21
N PRO A 16 -0.61 -7.96 -8.44
CA PRO A 16 -0.08 -9.27 -8.82
C PRO A 16 -0.32 -10.36 -7.77
N PHE A 17 -0.65 -9.99 -6.53
CA PHE A 17 -0.83 -10.90 -5.40
C PHE A 17 -2.30 -11.13 -5.02
N THR A 18 -3.24 -10.43 -5.63
CA THR A 18 -4.67 -10.49 -5.27
C THR A 18 -5.19 -11.92 -5.17
N GLN A 19 -4.87 -12.77 -6.15
CA GLN A 19 -5.30 -14.17 -6.12
C GLN A 19 -4.76 -14.92 -4.89
N ARG A 20 -3.50 -14.72 -4.54
CA ARG A 20 -2.90 -15.35 -3.36
C ARG A 20 -3.51 -14.86 -2.06
N VAL A 21 -3.85 -13.59 -2.01
CA VAL A 21 -4.54 -12.99 -0.86
C VAL A 21 -5.94 -13.60 -0.69
N GLU A 22 -6.67 -13.82 -1.78
CA GLU A 22 -7.98 -14.49 -1.77
C GLU A 22 -7.87 -15.96 -1.30
N GLU A 23 -6.85 -16.68 -1.77
CA GLU A 23 -6.56 -18.06 -1.34
C GLU A 23 -6.29 -18.19 0.16
N CYS A 24 -5.86 -17.11 0.83
CA CYS A 24 -5.66 -17.05 2.27
C CYS A 24 -6.96 -16.87 3.08
N GLY A 25 -8.11 -16.89 2.44
CA GLY A 25 -9.42 -16.80 3.13
C GLY A 25 -9.87 -15.37 3.37
N LEU A 26 -9.54 -14.46 2.47
CA LEU A 26 -9.99 -13.07 2.53
C LEU A 26 -11.51 -12.95 2.64
N SER A 27 -11.99 -12.12 3.56
CA SER A 27 -13.42 -11.85 3.76
C SER A 27 -13.87 -10.50 3.20
N SER A 28 -12.99 -9.50 3.11
CA SER A 28 -13.39 -8.20 2.57
C SER A 28 -12.24 -7.41 1.96
N TYR A 29 -12.60 -6.54 1.00
CA TYR A 29 -11.75 -5.57 0.34
C TYR A 29 -12.18 -4.14 0.63
N THR A 30 -11.23 -3.23 0.56
CA THR A 30 -11.48 -1.82 0.24
C THR A 30 -10.80 -1.45 -1.08
N VAL A 31 -11.04 -0.24 -1.55
CA VAL A 31 -10.35 0.31 -2.72
C VAL A 31 -9.35 1.36 -2.26
N TYR A 32 -8.12 1.16 -2.60
CA TYR A 32 -7.04 2.10 -2.35
C TYR A 32 -6.25 2.32 -3.66
N ASN A 33 -6.08 3.57 -4.04
CA ASN A 33 -5.34 3.94 -5.26
C ASN A 33 -5.84 3.22 -6.52
N HIS A 34 -7.17 3.07 -6.65
CA HIS A 34 -7.86 2.33 -7.72
C HIS A 34 -7.53 0.83 -7.78
N MET A 35 -7.10 0.24 -6.68
CA MET A 35 -6.79 -1.19 -6.58
C MET A 35 -7.52 -1.81 -5.40
N LEU A 36 -7.79 -3.11 -5.50
CA LEU A 36 -8.33 -3.89 -4.38
C LEU A 36 -7.27 -4.04 -3.30
N LEU A 37 -7.59 -3.64 -2.09
CA LEU A 37 -6.76 -3.81 -0.90
C LEU A 37 -7.52 -4.66 0.12
N ALA A 38 -6.92 -5.76 0.55
CA ALA A 38 -7.47 -6.63 1.58
C ALA A 38 -7.63 -5.89 2.91
N THR A 39 -8.77 -6.08 3.57
CA THR A 39 -9.06 -5.41 4.85
C THR A 39 -9.32 -6.36 5.99
N SER A 40 -9.89 -7.53 5.75
CA SER A 40 -10.11 -8.52 6.80
C SER A 40 -10.12 -9.93 6.26
N PHE A 41 -9.78 -10.90 7.11
CA PHE A 41 -9.74 -12.32 6.80
C PHE A 41 -10.76 -13.07 7.67
N ALA A 42 -10.55 -13.20 8.94
CA ALA A 42 -11.45 -13.88 9.85
C ALA A 42 -12.42 -12.90 10.54
N SER A 43 -12.02 -12.32 11.62
CA SER A 43 -12.75 -11.27 12.35
C SER A 43 -11.79 -10.17 12.77
N LEU A 44 -12.31 -9.02 13.17
CA LEU A 44 -11.49 -7.91 13.65
C LEU A 44 -10.61 -8.34 14.84
N GLU A 45 -11.19 -9.07 15.77
CA GLU A 45 -10.52 -9.55 17.00
C GLU A 45 -9.44 -10.58 16.67
N GLU A 46 -9.74 -11.53 15.79
CA GLU A 46 -8.81 -12.59 15.39
C GLU A 46 -7.66 -12.03 14.57
N ASP A 47 -7.93 -11.19 13.58
CA ASP A 47 -6.92 -10.54 12.75
C ASP A 47 -6.00 -9.65 13.59
N TYR A 48 -6.57 -8.91 14.56
CA TYR A 48 -5.79 -8.10 15.50
C TYR A 48 -4.93 -8.93 16.45
N SER A 49 -5.47 -10.01 17.00
CA SER A 49 -4.70 -10.93 17.86
C SER A 49 -3.56 -11.57 17.09
N HIS A 50 -3.83 -12.00 15.85
CA HIS A 50 -2.79 -12.53 14.96
C HIS A 50 -1.69 -11.52 14.67
N LEU A 51 -2.05 -10.25 14.43
CA LEU A 51 -1.07 -9.18 14.24
C LEU A 51 -0.13 -9.00 15.44
N LYS A 52 -0.62 -9.21 16.64
CA LYS A 52 0.17 -9.05 17.87
C LYS A 52 1.03 -10.25 18.22
N GLU A 53 0.59 -11.45 17.87
CA GLU A 53 1.21 -12.70 18.31
C GLU A 53 2.10 -13.34 17.24
N TYR A 54 1.84 -13.05 15.98
CA TYR A 54 2.48 -13.69 14.83
C TYR A 54 3.01 -12.70 13.82
N VAL A 55 3.83 -13.21 12.89
CA VAL A 55 4.30 -12.44 11.72
C VAL A 55 3.21 -12.39 10.66
N GLN A 56 3.00 -11.22 10.09
CA GLN A 56 2.07 -11.03 8.98
C GLN A 56 2.79 -10.55 7.71
N ILE A 57 2.27 -10.99 6.57
CA ILE A 57 2.69 -10.51 5.25
C ILE A 57 1.54 -9.67 4.69
N TRP A 58 1.87 -8.49 4.20
CA TRP A 58 0.90 -7.54 3.66
C TRP A 58 1.13 -7.32 2.17
N ASP A 59 0.07 -7.39 1.37
CA ASP A 59 0.11 -6.93 -0.01
C ASP A 59 0.01 -5.40 -0.04
N VAL A 60 1.14 -4.74 -0.24
CA VAL A 60 1.22 -3.28 -0.35
C VAL A 60 1.44 -2.80 -1.80
N ALA A 61 1.24 -3.67 -2.78
CA ALA A 61 1.38 -3.33 -4.20
C ALA A 61 0.38 -2.25 -4.67
N VAL A 62 -0.63 -1.94 -3.85
CA VAL A 62 -1.55 -0.82 -4.04
C VAL A 62 -0.87 0.55 -3.86
N GLU A 63 0.27 0.60 -3.20
CA GLU A 63 1.12 1.79 -3.08
C GLU A 63 1.99 1.92 -4.32
N ARG A 64 1.45 2.59 -5.33
CA ARG A 64 2.09 2.72 -6.64
C ARG A 64 3.33 3.61 -6.54
N GLN A 65 4.34 3.21 -7.30
CA GLN A 65 5.57 3.96 -7.45
C GLN A 65 5.55 4.78 -8.75
N VAL A 66 6.09 5.98 -8.69
CA VAL A 66 6.32 6.85 -9.84
C VAL A 66 7.81 7.14 -9.92
N GLU A 67 8.43 6.72 -11.02
CA GLU A 67 9.84 7.01 -11.26
C GLU A 67 9.97 8.30 -12.06
N LEU A 68 10.80 9.22 -11.58
CA LEU A 68 11.17 10.45 -12.27
C LEU A 68 12.67 10.41 -12.58
N LYS A 69 13.02 10.51 -13.85
CA LYS A 69 14.41 10.48 -14.34
C LYS A 69 14.76 11.76 -15.09
N GLY A 70 15.96 12.23 -14.91
CA GLY A 70 16.52 13.37 -15.64
C GLY A 70 17.29 14.33 -14.73
N PRO A 71 18.05 15.26 -15.29
CA PRO A 71 18.89 16.19 -14.54
C PRO A 71 18.07 17.09 -13.60
N ASP A 72 16.84 17.39 -13.94
CA ASP A 72 15.94 18.24 -13.16
C ASP A 72 14.85 17.47 -12.41
N ALA A 73 14.89 16.13 -12.39
CA ALA A 73 13.88 15.29 -11.74
C ALA A 73 13.69 15.68 -10.27
N HIS A 74 14.78 15.87 -9.55
CA HIS A 74 14.77 16.27 -8.15
C HIS A 74 14.09 17.64 -7.93
N LYS A 75 14.40 18.62 -8.77
CA LYS A 75 13.78 19.96 -8.69
C LYS A 75 12.27 19.88 -8.95
N LEU A 76 11.86 19.05 -9.92
CA LEU A 76 10.45 18.85 -10.24
C LEU A 76 9.71 18.23 -9.04
N VAL A 77 10.25 17.19 -8.43
CA VAL A 77 9.63 16.54 -7.27
C VAL A 77 9.56 17.49 -6.08
N ASP A 78 10.62 18.26 -5.81
CA ASP A 78 10.63 19.25 -4.73
C ASP A 78 9.57 20.34 -4.94
N LEU A 79 9.39 20.78 -6.19
CA LEU A 79 8.34 21.75 -6.56
C LEU A 79 6.92 21.19 -6.39
N MET A 80 6.72 19.91 -6.69
CA MET A 80 5.41 19.24 -6.61
C MET A 80 5.06 18.76 -5.20
N SER A 81 6.05 18.65 -4.31
CA SER A 81 5.88 18.15 -2.96
C SER A 81 5.76 19.29 -1.95
N THR A 82 4.98 19.08 -0.90
CA THR A 82 4.93 19.98 0.26
C THR A 82 6.04 19.73 1.27
N ARG A 83 6.94 18.78 0.98
CA ARG A 83 8.06 18.41 1.84
C ARG A 83 9.38 18.85 1.25
N ASP A 84 10.36 19.10 2.12
CA ASP A 84 11.75 19.35 1.72
C ASP A 84 12.41 18.04 1.30
N LEU A 85 12.57 17.85 0.00
CA LEU A 85 13.17 16.65 -0.57
C LEU A 85 14.66 16.80 -0.89
N ARG A 86 15.31 17.91 -0.51
CA ARG A 86 16.72 18.16 -0.80
C ARG A 86 17.68 17.09 -0.30
N LYS A 87 17.28 16.37 0.74
CA LYS A 87 18.06 15.27 1.33
C LYS A 87 17.63 13.89 0.84
N ALA A 88 16.59 13.80 0.01
CA ALA A 88 16.16 12.53 -0.54
C ALA A 88 17.13 12.07 -1.63
N ALA A 89 17.73 10.91 -1.43
CA ALA A 89 18.55 10.25 -2.45
C ALA A 89 17.72 9.25 -3.25
N ALA A 90 18.22 8.83 -4.41
CA ALA A 90 17.60 7.76 -5.16
C ALA A 90 17.40 6.51 -4.27
N CYS A 91 16.23 5.88 -4.36
CA CYS A 91 15.80 4.76 -3.51
C CYS A 91 15.47 5.10 -2.05
N LEU A 92 15.46 6.35 -1.63
CA LEU A 92 15.11 6.77 -0.28
C LEU A 92 13.73 7.43 -0.20
N LEU A 93 12.73 6.84 -0.82
CA LEU A 93 11.32 7.22 -0.65
C LEU A 93 10.82 7.12 0.81
N TYR A 94 11.58 6.44 1.67
CA TYR A 94 11.28 6.23 3.09
C TYR A 94 11.90 7.22 4.05
N THR A 95 12.59 8.24 3.56
CA THR A 95 13.20 9.28 4.44
C THR A 95 12.22 10.36 4.86
N SER A 96 10.99 10.28 4.38
CA SER A 96 9.91 11.12 4.87
C SER A 96 9.30 10.43 6.09
N PRO A 97 9.55 10.91 7.32
CA PRO A 97 8.98 10.25 8.49
C PRO A 97 7.46 10.18 8.34
N SER A 98 6.92 8.97 8.41
CA SER A 98 5.50 8.76 8.55
C SER A 98 5.06 9.36 9.89
N PRO A 99 3.84 9.89 10.02
CA PRO A 99 3.29 10.25 11.33
C PRO A 99 3.27 9.08 12.33
N ARG A 100 3.54 7.85 11.86
CA ARG A 100 3.69 6.65 12.69
C ARG A 100 5.13 6.39 13.14
N ASP A 101 6.10 7.00 12.47
CA ASP A 101 7.50 6.94 12.87
C ASP A 101 7.73 7.99 13.96
N THR A 102 7.21 7.72 15.15
CA THR A 102 7.58 8.48 16.33
C THR A 102 9.05 8.16 16.63
N GLU A 103 9.87 9.18 16.68
CA GLU A 103 11.22 9.05 17.22
C GLU A 103 11.14 8.41 18.61
N VAL A 104 11.75 7.27 18.72
CA VAL A 104 11.96 6.62 20.02
C VAL A 104 13.22 7.20 20.64
#